data_28150436304a19780df7ca1dfc38864c
#
_entry.id   28150436304a19780df7ca1dfc38864c
#
_cell.length_a   1.000
_cell.length_b   1.000
_cell.length_c   1.000
_cell.angle_alpha   90.00
_cell.angle_beta   90.00
_cell.angle_gamma   90.00
#
_symmetry.space_group_name_H-M   'P 1'
#
loop_
_entity.id
_entity.type
_entity.pdbx_description
1 polymer ?
#
loop_
_entity_poly.entity_id
_entity_poly.type
_entity_poly.pdbx_seq_one_letter_code
_entity_poly.pdbx_strand_id
1 'polypeptide(L)'
;MADLINILNHFVQEQPEAVAVRHTNDELTYKQLDEESSKLAHLLQDSKKPMILYGHMSPYMIVGMIGAIKSGCGYVPIDTSVPKERVNMIIDKVQPEIIFNTSDETLEQTNAQVLKVSDIQDSQYPIVFDSQMKQNDVVYTIFTSGSTGEPKGVQIEYASLNEFAEWMVSLNKTGTGKEWLNQAPFSFDLSVMAIYPCLTSGGTLNLVD
;
A
#
# COMPACT_ATOMS: atom_id res chain seq x y z
N MET A 1 -1.20 18.40 -12.24
CA MET A 1 -0.70 17.05 -11.90
C MET A 1 -1.89 16.27 -11.41
N ALA A 2 -2.19 15.14 -12.01
CA ALA A 2 -3.30 14.30 -11.56
C ALA A 2 -2.92 13.65 -10.23
N ASP A 3 -3.84 13.66 -9.26
CA ASP A 3 -3.63 13.04 -7.94
C ASP A 3 -4.09 11.59 -7.99
N LEU A 4 -3.26 10.67 -7.52
CA LEU A 4 -3.51 9.22 -7.56
C LEU A 4 -4.83 8.84 -6.90
N ILE A 5 -5.13 9.40 -5.72
CA ILE A 5 -6.36 9.09 -4.99
C ILE A 5 -7.58 9.63 -5.75
N ASN A 6 -7.48 10.82 -6.35
CA ASN A 6 -8.57 11.36 -7.17
C ASN A 6 -8.86 10.50 -8.41
N ILE A 7 -7.79 9.97 -9.05
CA ILE A 7 -7.94 9.05 -10.18
C ILE A 7 -8.57 7.74 -9.72
N LEU A 8 -8.12 7.19 -8.59
CA LEU A 8 -8.70 5.97 -8.01
C LEU A 8 -10.19 6.17 -7.72
N ASN A 9 -10.55 7.29 -7.09
CA ASN A 9 -11.94 7.63 -6.79
C ASN A 9 -12.80 7.74 -8.05
N HIS A 10 -12.25 8.22 -9.16
CA HIS A 10 -12.95 8.20 -10.45
C HIS A 10 -13.32 6.77 -10.87
N PHE A 11 -12.39 5.80 -10.78
CA PHE A 11 -12.69 4.41 -11.12
C PHE A 11 -13.63 3.72 -10.12
N VAL A 12 -13.58 4.09 -8.84
CA VAL A 12 -14.56 3.66 -7.84
C VAL A 12 -15.98 4.08 -8.23
N GLN A 13 -16.16 5.25 -8.83
CA GLN A 13 -17.46 5.74 -9.30
C GLN A 13 -17.89 5.12 -10.63
N GLU A 14 -16.98 5.02 -11.60
CA GLU A 14 -17.29 4.55 -12.96
C GLU A 14 -17.47 3.01 -13.03
N GLN A 15 -16.71 2.27 -12.24
CA GLN A 15 -16.70 0.80 -12.30
C GLN A 15 -16.54 0.15 -10.92
N PRO A 16 -17.43 0.42 -9.94
CA PRO A 16 -17.29 0.00 -8.55
C PRO A 16 -17.13 -1.52 -8.37
N GLU A 17 -17.82 -2.30 -9.20
CA GLU A 17 -17.82 -3.76 -9.13
C GLU A 17 -16.71 -4.43 -9.97
N ALA A 18 -15.89 -3.65 -10.71
CA ALA A 18 -14.74 -4.20 -11.39
C ALA A 18 -13.67 -4.62 -10.37
N VAL A 19 -12.98 -5.74 -10.65
CA VAL A 19 -11.91 -6.24 -9.80
C VAL A 19 -10.70 -5.31 -9.90
N ALA A 20 -10.28 -4.74 -8.78
CA ALA A 20 -9.10 -3.88 -8.68
C ALA A 20 -7.84 -4.69 -8.42
N VAL A 21 -7.92 -5.69 -7.54
CA VAL A 21 -6.79 -6.56 -7.19
C VAL A 21 -7.24 -7.98 -6.94
N ARG A 22 -6.42 -8.96 -7.34
CA ARG A 22 -6.68 -10.38 -7.18
C ARG A 22 -5.39 -11.13 -6.81
N HIS A 23 -5.52 -12.10 -5.89
CA HIS A 23 -4.51 -13.10 -5.60
C HIS A 23 -5.20 -14.45 -5.37
N THR A 24 -4.93 -15.44 -6.22
CA THR A 24 -5.56 -16.76 -6.19
C THR A 24 -7.10 -16.68 -6.18
N ASN A 25 -7.75 -16.98 -5.05
CA ASN A 25 -9.20 -16.90 -4.86
C ASN A 25 -9.68 -15.63 -4.13
N ASP A 26 -8.74 -14.81 -3.65
CA ASP A 26 -9.05 -13.57 -2.94
C ASP A 26 -9.03 -12.42 -3.92
N GLU A 27 -10.13 -11.67 -3.96
CA GLU A 27 -10.21 -10.48 -4.81
C GLU A 27 -10.95 -9.35 -4.10
N LEU A 28 -10.59 -8.13 -4.48
CA LEU A 28 -11.29 -6.91 -4.06
C LEU A 28 -11.70 -6.11 -5.30
N THR A 29 -12.94 -5.66 -5.33
CA THR A 29 -13.41 -4.68 -6.31
C THR A 29 -12.87 -3.30 -6.00
N TYR A 30 -12.96 -2.35 -6.94
CA TYR A 30 -12.61 -0.95 -6.70
C TYR A 30 -13.37 -0.36 -5.52
N LYS A 31 -14.67 -0.67 -5.40
CA LYS A 31 -15.50 -0.27 -4.26
C LYS A 31 -14.97 -0.84 -2.94
N GLN A 32 -14.71 -2.15 -2.87
CA GLN A 32 -14.21 -2.80 -1.67
C GLN A 32 -12.82 -2.28 -1.28
N LEU A 33 -11.93 -2.06 -2.26
CA LEU A 33 -10.62 -1.47 -2.02
C LEU A 33 -10.75 -0.07 -1.39
N ASP A 34 -11.65 0.76 -1.91
CA ASP A 34 -11.91 2.11 -1.41
C ASP A 34 -12.47 2.09 0.01
N GLU A 35 -13.49 1.26 0.27
CA GLU A 35 -14.14 1.13 1.57
C GLU A 35 -13.17 0.62 2.65
N GLU A 36 -12.46 -0.47 2.39
CA GLU A 36 -11.51 -1.06 3.35
C GLU A 36 -10.31 -0.14 3.61
N SER A 37 -9.79 0.52 2.57
CA SER A 37 -8.69 1.48 2.74
C SER A 37 -9.15 2.75 3.48
N SER A 38 -10.40 3.17 3.35
CA SER A 38 -10.96 4.29 4.11
C SER A 38 -11.11 3.97 5.60
N LYS A 39 -11.58 2.77 5.94
CA LYS A 39 -11.63 2.29 7.33
C LYS A 39 -10.24 2.26 7.97
N LEU A 40 -9.24 1.74 7.23
CA LEU A 40 -7.86 1.76 7.70
C LEU A 40 -7.34 3.20 7.87
N ALA A 41 -7.65 4.10 6.95
CA ALA A 41 -7.23 5.50 7.05
C ALA A 41 -7.76 6.18 8.32
N HIS A 42 -8.98 5.86 8.77
CA HIS A 42 -9.51 6.33 10.05
C HIS A 42 -8.70 5.82 11.25
N LEU A 43 -8.21 4.58 11.20
CA LEU A 43 -7.34 4.03 12.25
C LEU A 43 -5.96 4.70 12.26
N LEU A 44 -5.50 5.18 11.12
CA LEU A 44 -4.18 5.79 10.93
C LEU A 44 -4.16 7.31 11.07
N GLN A 45 -5.32 7.99 11.12
CA GLN A 45 -5.42 9.45 10.97
C GLN A 45 -4.60 10.27 11.98
N ASP A 46 -4.37 9.72 13.19
CA ASP A 46 -3.60 10.40 14.23
C ASP A 46 -2.12 9.97 14.27
N SER A 47 -1.72 9.00 13.44
CA SER A 47 -0.34 8.50 13.39
C SER A 47 0.61 9.57 12.87
N LYS A 48 1.72 9.77 13.60
CA LYS A 48 2.80 10.69 13.24
C LYS A 48 3.99 10.00 12.58
N LYS A 49 3.92 8.69 12.46
CA LYS A 49 4.96 7.83 11.90
C LYS A 49 4.41 7.04 10.72
N PRO A 50 5.24 6.68 9.76
CA PRO A 50 4.80 5.78 8.71
C PRO A 50 4.36 4.44 9.29
N MET A 51 3.25 3.90 8.77
CA MET A 51 2.79 2.56 9.10
C MET A 51 3.74 1.51 8.53
N ILE A 52 4.11 0.49 9.31
CA ILE A 52 4.69 -0.72 8.72
C ILE A 52 3.56 -1.57 8.14
N LEU A 53 3.75 -1.98 6.90
CA LEU A 53 2.85 -2.86 6.18
C LEU A 53 3.55 -4.22 5.99
N TYR A 54 3.17 -5.20 6.81
CA TYR A 54 3.81 -6.51 6.85
C TYR A 54 2.94 -7.58 6.22
N GLY A 55 3.47 -8.29 5.23
CA GLY A 55 2.75 -9.34 4.53
C GLY A 55 3.41 -9.76 3.22
N HIS A 56 2.73 -10.63 2.48
CA HIS A 56 3.14 -11.08 1.16
C HIS A 56 1.99 -10.84 0.17
N MET A 57 1.96 -11.45 -0.99
CA MET A 57 1.01 -11.27 -2.09
C MET A 57 -0.48 -11.35 -1.66
N SER A 58 -0.96 -10.35 -0.94
CA SER A 58 -2.34 -10.24 -0.45
C SER A 58 -3.00 -8.98 -0.99
N PRO A 59 -4.29 -9.03 -1.41
CA PRO A 59 -5.07 -7.84 -1.74
C PRO A 59 -5.08 -6.79 -0.60
N TYR A 60 -4.99 -7.24 0.65
CA TYR A 60 -4.92 -6.34 1.81
C TYR A 60 -3.60 -5.60 1.96
N MET A 61 -2.53 -6.01 1.29
CA MET A 61 -1.34 -5.18 1.15
C MET A 61 -1.67 -3.91 0.35
N ILE A 62 -2.49 -4.03 -0.70
CA ILE A 62 -2.94 -2.87 -1.48
C ILE A 62 -3.88 -1.98 -0.67
N VAL A 63 -4.80 -2.57 0.12
CA VAL A 63 -5.61 -1.83 1.12
C VAL A 63 -4.70 -1.03 2.06
N GLY A 64 -3.63 -1.65 2.57
CA GLY A 64 -2.64 -1.01 3.44
C GLY A 64 -1.98 0.20 2.79
N MET A 65 -1.52 0.05 1.55
CA MET A 65 -0.88 1.13 0.79
C MET A 65 -1.83 2.31 0.57
N ILE A 66 -3.04 2.04 0.07
CA ILE A 66 -4.03 3.10 -0.21
C ILE A 66 -4.52 3.75 1.10
N GLY A 67 -4.75 2.97 2.17
CA GLY A 67 -5.13 3.50 3.47
C GLY A 67 -4.08 4.43 4.09
N ALA A 68 -2.80 4.06 3.98
CA ALA A 68 -1.69 4.91 4.44
C ALA A 68 -1.57 6.20 3.60
N ILE A 69 -1.81 6.14 2.29
CA ILE A 69 -1.86 7.32 1.44
C ILE A 69 -3.04 8.22 1.84
N LYS A 70 -4.23 7.66 1.99
CA LYS A 70 -5.42 8.43 2.41
C LYS A 70 -5.19 9.14 3.74
N SER A 71 -4.66 8.45 4.75
CA SER A 71 -4.41 9.02 6.07
C SER A 71 -3.29 10.07 6.11
N GLY A 72 -2.40 10.07 5.12
CA GLY A 72 -1.23 10.96 5.07
C GLY A 72 -0.03 10.49 5.88
N CYS A 73 -0.07 9.30 6.51
CA CYS A 73 1.05 8.82 7.31
C CYS A 73 2.16 8.13 6.50
N GLY A 74 1.87 7.69 5.27
CA GLY A 74 2.78 6.90 4.45
C GLY A 74 3.00 5.48 4.98
N TYR A 75 3.79 4.66 4.26
CA TYR A 75 4.00 3.26 4.64
C TYR A 75 5.43 2.76 4.39
N VAL A 76 5.79 1.68 5.10
CA VAL A 76 7.02 0.92 4.95
C VAL A 76 6.64 -0.54 4.68
N PRO A 77 6.75 -1.04 3.44
CA PRO A 77 6.37 -2.40 3.12
C PRO A 77 7.49 -3.37 3.52
N ILE A 78 7.14 -4.43 4.20
CA ILE A 78 8.05 -5.52 4.58
C ILE A 78 7.41 -6.84 4.17
N ASP A 79 8.12 -7.59 3.33
CA ASP A 79 7.70 -8.91 2.89
C ASP A 79 8.00 -9.99 3.94
N THR A 80 7.15 -11.00 4.07
CA THR A 80 7.35 -12.11 5.03
C THR A 80 8.61 -12.93 4.74
N SER A 81 9.14 -12.90 3.52
CA SER A 81 10.42 -13.53 3.18
C SER A 81 11.66 -12.82 3.79
N VAL A 82 11.50 -11.61 4.34
CA VAL A 82 12.58 -10.88 5.00
C VAL A 82 12.93 -11.55 6.32
N PRO A 83 14.23 -11.85 6.61
CA PRO A 83 14.63 -12.45 7.87
C PRO A 83 14.17 -11.65 9.09
N LYS A 84 13.74 -12.34 10.16
CA LYS A 84 13.14 -11.73 11.38
C LYS A 84 14.06 -10.68 12.02
N GLU A 85 15.36 -10.94 12.06
CA GLU A 85 16.35 -9.99 12.59
C GLU A 85 16.34 -8.68 11.81
N ARG A 86 16.19 -8.77 10.48
CA ARG A 86 16.10 -7.59 9.62
C ARG A 86 14.76 -6.86 9.77
N VAL A 87 13.67 -7.60 9.94
CA VAL A 87 12.36 -7.02 10.25
C VAL A 87 12.44 -6.20 11.54
N ASN A 88 13.03 -6.76 12.62
CA ASN A 88 13.21 -6.07 13.89
C ASN A 88 14.08 -4.82 13.74
N MET A 89 15.19 -4.88 12.99
CA MET A 89 16.04 -3.71 12.72
C MET A 89 15.26 -2.59 11.99
N ILE A 90 14.36 -2.94 11.07
CA ILE A 90 13.52 -1.95 10.38
C ILE A 90 12.50 -1.36 11.34
N ILE A 91 11.82 -2.20 12.16
CA ILE A 91 10.87 -1.74 13.19
C ILE A 91 11.55 -0.78 14.16
N ASP A 92 12.74 -1.13 14.66
CA ASP A 92 13.53 -0.29 15.57
C ASP A 92 13.92 1.04 14.94
N LYS A 93 14.16 1.08 13.64
CA LYS A 93 14.56 2.29 12.91
C LYS A 93 13.38 3.19 12.58
N VAL A 94 12.26 2.60 12.20
CA VAL A 94 11.02 3.31 11.83
C VAL A 94 10.28 3.79 13.09
N GLN A 95 10.32 3.01 14.17
CA GLN A 95 9.56 3.25 15.41
C GLN A 95 8.07 3.52 15.10
N PRO A 96 7.39 2.60 14.40
CA PRO A 96 6.02 2.81 13.97
C PRO A 96 5.08 2.85 15.19
N GLU A 97 3.99 3.61 15.07
CA GLU A 97 2.89 3.56 16.03
C GLU A 97 1.96 2.39 15.70
N ILE A 98 1.82 2.09 14.40
CA ILE A 98 0.94 1.04 13.88
C ILE A 98 1.70 0.15 12.89
N ILE A 99 1.46 -1.16 13.01
CA ILE A 99 1.86 -2.18 12.04
C ILE A 99 0.58 -2.83 11.51
N PHE A 100 0.33 -2.75 10.22
CA PHE A 100 -0.73 -3.53 9.58
C PHE A 100 -0.15 -4.84 9.07
N ASN A 101 -0.54 -5.94 9.71
CA ASN A 101 -0.05 -7.28 9.42
C ASN A 101 -1.12 -8.08 8.69
N THR A 102 -0.91 -8.31 7.39
CA THR A 102 -1.82 -9.06 6.51
C THR A 102 -1.48 -10.57 6.47
N SER A 103 -0.46 -11.00 7.22
CA SER A 103 -0.03 -12.40 7.30
C SER A 103 -0.46 -13.07 8.61
N ASP A 104 -0.33 -14.40 8.67
CA ASP A 104 -0.56 -15.18 9.88
C ASP A 104 0.63 -15.14 10.86
N GLU A 105 1.77 -14.59 10.43
CA GLU A 105 2.96 -14.51 11.27
C GLU A 105 2.78 -13.54 12.43
N THR A 106 3.44 -13.87 13.57
CA THR A 106 3.46 -13.04 14.77
C THR A 106 4.73 -12.19 14.80
N LEU A 107 4.58 -10.90 15.06
CA LEU A 107 5.67 -9.96 15.31
C LEU A 107 5.84 -9.80 16.84
N GLU A 108 6.90 -10.38 17.40
CA GLU A 108 7.05 -10.53 18.88
C GLU A 108 7.73 -9.31 19.54
N GLN A 109 8.55 -8.56 18.81
CA GLN A 109 9.40 -7.50 19.38
C GLN A 109 8.97 -6.12 18.87
N THR A 110 7.78 -5.67 19.27
CA THR A 110 7.31 -4.33 18.92
C THR A 110 6.43 -3.75 20.02
N ASN A 111 6.55 -2.42 20.22
CA ASN A 111 5.63 -1.63 21.04
C ASN A 111 4.49 -1.02 20.22
N ALA A 112 4.51 -1.21 18.89
CA ALA A 112 3.47 -0.72 18.01
C ALA A 112 2.17 -1.50 18.18
N GLN A 113 1.05 -0.85 17.94
CA GLN A 113 -0.23 -1.54 17.80
C GLN A 113 -0.20 -2.37 16.50
N VAL A 114 -0.41 -3.67 16.61
CA VAL A 114 -0.50 -4.57 15.45
C VAL A 114 -1.96 -4.74 15.09
N LEU A 115 -2.33 -4.26 13.90
CA LEU A 115 -3.65 -4.45 13.30
C LEU A 115 -3.62 -5.65 12.35
N LYS A 116 -4.68 -6.43 12.35
CA LYS A 116 -4.94 -7.53 11.42
C LYS A 116 -6.04 -7.15 10.43
N VAL A 117 -6.20 -7.94 9.38
CA VAL A 117 -7.27 -7.74 8.38
C VAL A 117 -8.65 -7.74 9.03
N SER A 118 -8.90 -8.62 10.00
CA SER A 118 -10.16 -8.67 10.76
C SER A 118 -10.48 -7.36 11.49
N ASP A 119 -9.46 -6.65 12.00
CA ASP A 119 -9.69 -5.39 12.72
C ASP A 119 -10.28 -4.31 11.82
N ILE A 120 -9.98 -4.36 10.51
CA ILE A 120 -10.55 -3.46 9.52
C ILE A 120 -11.94 -3.94 9.10
N GLN A 121 -12.08 -5.23 8.79
CA GLN A 121 -13.35 -5.81 8.32
C GLN A 121 -14.47 -5.67 9.36
N ASP A 122 -14.15 -5.91 10.64
CA ASP A 122 -15.10 -5.83 11.76
C ASP A 122 -15.29 -4.40 12.28
N SER A 123 -14.53 -3.42 11.76
CA SER A 123 -14.59 -2.05 12.23
C SER A 123 -15.90 -1.36 11.83
N GLN A 124 -16.37 -0.45 12.69
CA GLN A 124 -17.52 0.42 12.43
C GLN A 124 -17.08 1.80 11.90
N TYR A 125 -15.85 1.96 11.46
CA TYR A 125 -15.37 3.21 10.89
C TYR A 125 -16.10 3.53 9.58
N PRO A 126 -16.27 4.83 9.25
CA PRO A 126 -16.85 5.25 7.99
C PRO A 126 -16.07 4.69 6.79
N ILE A 127 -16.79 4.34 5.74
CA ILE A 127 -16.21 3.81 4.49
C ILE A 127 -15.74 4.91 3.53
N VAL A 128 -15.77 6.17 3.97
CA VAL A 128 -15.31 7.35 3.22
C VAL A 128 -14.26 8.08 4.04
N PHE A 129 -13.18 8.45 3.41
CA PHE A 129 -12.10 9.23 4.02
C PHE A 129 -11.50 10.20 2.99
N ASP A 130 -11.48 11.48 3.31
CA ASP A 130 -10.82 12.50 2.48
C ASP A 130 -9.31 12.44 2.65
N SER A 131 -8.59 12.24 1.56
CA SER A 131 -7.12 12.08 1.58
C SER A 131 -6.43 13.27 2.21
N GLN A 132 -5.50 12.99 3.13
CA GLN A 132 -4.68 13.99 3.83
C GLN A 132 -3.26 14.10 3.27
N MET A 133 -2.86 13.22 2.35
CA MET A 133 -1.52 13.19 1.75
C MET A 133 -1.25 14.42 0.91
N LYS A 134 -0.14 15.09 1.17
CA LYS A 134 0.32 16.25 0.40
C LYS A 134 1.43 15.87 -0.55
N GLN A 135 1.64 16.65 -1.59
CA GLN A 135 2.61 16.35 -2.65
C GLN A 135 4.04 16.15 -2.14
N ASN A 136 4.46 16.88 -1.10
CA ASN A 136 5.80 16.80 -0.52
C ASN A 136 5.90 15.81 0.67
N ASP A 137 4.81 15.11 1.01
CA ASP A 137 4.85 14.10 2.06
C ASP A 137 5.51 12.82 1.54
N VAL A 138 6.22 12.12 2.43
CA VAL A 138 6.81 10.82 2.12
C VAL A 138 5.69 9.79 2.06
N VAL A 139 5.44 9.27 0.85
CA VAL A 139 4.38 8.30 0.62
C VAL A 139 4.80 6.88 1.02
N TYR A 140 6.05 6.50 0.72
CA TYR A 140 6.60 5.23 1.18
C TYR A 140 8.11 5.28 1.39
N THR A 141 8.61 4.32 2.18
CA THR A 141 10.03 4.11 2.39
C THR A 141 10.38 2.64 2.15
N ILE A 142 11.26 2.36 1.20
CA ILE A 142 11.78 1.02 0.94
C ILE A 142 13.16 0.87 1.58
N PHE A 143 13.38 -0.23 2.32
CA PHE A 143 14.64 -0.51 2.98
C PHE A 143 15.54 -1.40 2.13
N THR A 144 16.72 -0.88 1.80
CA THR A 144 17.77 -1.59 1.07
C THR A 144 18.86 -2.12 2.00
N SER A 145 19.67 -3.08 1.54
CA SER A 145 20.87 -3.52 2.25
C SER A 145 21.95 -2.44 2.13
N GLY A 146 22.24 -1.75 3.23
CA GLY A 146 23.39 -0.85 3.29
C GLY A 146 24.73 -1.60 3.22
N SER A 147 25.77 -0.95 2.72
CA SER A 147 27.16 -1.51 2.68
C SER A 147 27.72 -1.85 4.07
N THR A 148 27.13 -1.31 5.13
CA THR A 148 27.49 -1.55 6.55
C THR A 148 26.68 -2.69 7.19
N GLY A 149 25.79 -3.35 6.45
CA GLY A 149 24.87 -4.37 6.99
C GLY A 149 23.59 -3.80 7.61
N GLU A 150 23.56 -2.52 7.94
CA GLU A 150 22.35 -1.87 8.47
C GLU A 150 21.34 -1.53 7.37
N PRO A 151 20.02 -1.72 7.62
CA PRO A 151 18.98 -1.31 6.67
C PRO A 151 19.00 0.19 6.43
N LYS A 152 19.01 0.62 5.15
CA LYS A 152 18.92 2.02 4.75
C LYS A 152 17.58 2.27 4.07
N GLY A 153 16.78 3.20 4.63
CA GLY A 153 15.49 3.61 4.07
C GLY A 153 15.67 4.64 2.95
N VAL A 154 15.06 4.35 1.80
CA VAL A 154 14.92 5.28 0.66
C VAL A 154 13.49 5.79 0.68
N GLN A 155 13.33 7.10 0.85
CA GLN A 155 12.04 7.77 0.95
C GLN A 155 11.61 8.30 -0.40
N ILE A 156 10.35 8.09 -0.75
CA ILE A 156 9.74 8.59 -1.97
C ILE A 156 8.60 9.54 -1.60
N GLU A 157 8.61 10.73 -2.22
CA GLU A 157 7.56 11.73 -2.05
C GLU A 157 6.33 11.39 -2.91
N TYR A 158 5.16 11.80 -2.45
CA TYR A 158 3.89 11.54 -3.14
C TYR A 158 3.85 12.18 -4.53
N ALA A 159 4.44 13.37 -4.72
CA ALA A 159 4.57 13.99 -6.04
C ALA A 159 5.32 13.09 -7.03
N SER A 160 6.45 12.51 -6.61
CA SER A 160 7.24 11.60 -7.45
C SER A 160 6.47 10.35 -7.84
N LEU A 161 5.66 9.80 -6.92
CA LEU A 161 4.81 8.66 -7.20
C LEU A 161 3.71 9.00 -8.21
N ASN A 162 3.06 10.15 -8.08
CA ASN A 162 2.03 10.63 -9.01
C ASN A 162 2.60 10.80 -10.43
N GLU A 163 3.76 11.47 -10.56
CA GLU A 163 4.45 11.64 -11.85
C GLU A 163 4.84 10.31 -12.47
N PHE A 164 5.38 9.40 -11.67
CA PHE A 164 5.76 8.06 -12.13
C PHE A 164 4.55 7.26 -12.64
N ALA A 165 3.44 7.24 -11.91
CA ALA A 165 2.23 6.53 -12.30
C ALA A 165 1.66 7.09 -13.61
N GLU A 166 1.58 8.42 -13.76
CA GLU A 166 1.13 9.08 -14.98
C GLU A 166 2.05 8.76 -16.17
N TRP A 167 3.37 8.81 -15.96
CA TRP A 167 4.35 8.46 -16.99
C TRP A 167 4.21 7.01 -17.46
N MET A 168 4.11 6.05 -16.53
CA MET A 168 3.95 4.63 -16.84
C MET A 168 2.67 4.34 -17.63
N VAL A 169 1.55 4.96 -17.26
CA VAL A 169 0.29 4.84 -18.01
C VAL A 169 0.46 5.40 -19.42
N SER A 170 1.15 6.53 -19.59
CA SER A 170 1.39 7.15 -20.89
C SER A 170 2.25 6.29 -21.82
N LEU A 171 3.25 5.59 -21.27
CA LEU A 171 4.12 4.69 -22.05
C LEU A 171 3.39 3.46 -22.56
N ASN A 172 2.57 2.87 -21.72
CA ASN A 172 1.96 1.59 -22.04
C ASN A 172 0.84 1.67 -23.08
N LYS A 173 0.30 2.88 -23.37
CA LYS A 173 -0.83 3.11 -24.31
C LYS A 173 -1.95 2.08 -24.12
N THR A 174 -1.99 1.46 -22.94
CA THR A 174 -3.01 0.51 -22.58
C THR A 174 -4.26 1.29 -22.26
N GLY A 175 -5.35 1.00 -22.96
CA GLY A 175 -6.66 1.55 -22.59
C GLY A 175 -7.03 1.10 -21.17
N THR A 176 -8.11 1.66 -20.63
CA THR A 176 -8.69 1.28 -19.34
C THR A 176 -9.04 -0.22 -19.27
N GLY A 177 -9.06 -0.79 -18.08
CA GLY A 177 -9.54 -2.17 -17.83
C GLY A 177 -8.58 -3.27 -18.26
N LYS A 178 -7.26 -3.05 -18.25
CA LYS A 178 -6.27 -4.08 -18.59
C LYS A 178 -5.86 -4.88 -17.37
N GLU A 179 -5.46 -6.13 -17.63
CA GLU A 179 -4.85 -7.02 -16.65
C GLU A 179 -3.37 -6.66 -16.49
N TRP A 180 -2.96 -6.46 -15.25
CA TRP A 180 -1.58 -6.20 -14.84
C TRP A 180 -1.09 -7.34 -13.97
N LEU A 181 0.20 -7.64 -14.01
CA LEU A 181 0.82 -8.67 -13.21
C LEU A 181 1.86 -8.06 -12.28
N ASN A 182 1.79 -8.39 -10.99
CA ASN A 182 2.85 -8.11 -10.03
C ASN A 182 3.37 -9.40 -9.40
N GLN A 183 4.66 -9.69 -9.62
CA GLN A 183 5.40 -10.80 -9.02
C GLN A 183 6.48 -10.29 -8.04
N ALA A 184 6.81 -9.00 -8.14
CA ALA A 184 7.82 -8.42 -7.26
C ALA A 184 7.29 -8.29 -5.83
N PRO A 185 8.04 -8.73 -4.81
CA PRO A 185 7.70 -8.47 -3.41
C PRO A 185 7.49 -6.97 -3.17
N PHE A 186 6.51 -6.61 -2.34
CA PHE A 186 6.18 -5.20 -2.10
C PHE A 186 7.28 -4.40 -1.41
N SER A 187 8.24 -5.06 -0.79
CA SER A 187 9.46 -4.46 -0.25
C SER A 187 10.49 -4.04 -1.31
N PHE A 188 10.21 -4.28 -2.61
CA PHE A 188 11.04 -3.85 -3.74
C PHE A 188 10.29 -2.80 -4.57
N ASP A 189 11.02 -1.78 -5.03
CA ASP A 189 10.51 -0.70 -5.87
C ASP A 189 9.93 -1.17 -7.21
N LEU A 190 10.37 -2.34 -7.70
CA LEU A 190 9.83 -2.95 -8.93
C LEU A 190 8.31 -3.20 -8.84
N SER A 191 7.77 -3.47 -7.64
CA SER A 191 6.32 -3.65 -7.44
C SER A 191 5.51 -2.39 -7.80
N VAL A 192 6.09 -1.22 -7.57
CA VAL A 192 5.46 0.09 -7.85
C VAL A 192 5.14 0.26 -9.33
N MET A 193 5.93 -0.38 -10.22
CA MET A 193 5.73 -0.33 -11.67
C MET A 193 4.41 -0.98 -12.14
N ALA A 194 3.86 -1.90 -11.37
CA ALA A 194 2.59 -2.55 -11.69
C ALA A 194 1.42 -1.94 -10.89
N ILE A 195 1.59 -1.72 -9.59
CA ILE A 195 0.51 -1.38 -8.66
C ILE A 195 -0.18 -0.08 -9.06
N TYR A 196 0.53 1.03 -8.99
CA TYR A 196 -0.08 2.35 -9.15
C TYR A 196 -0.53 2.64 -10.58
N PRO A 197 0.25 2.31 -11.63
CA PRO A 197 -0.23 2.47 -13.00
C PRO A 197 -1.47 1.61 -13.31
N CYS A 198 -1.56 0.41 -12.74
CA CYS A 198 -2.75 -0.43 -12.85
C CYS A 198 -3.98 0.27 -12.28
N LEU A 199 -3.91 0.67 -11.00
CA LEU A 199 -5.03 1.28 -10.29
C LEU A 199 -5.45 2.63 -10.91
N THR A 200 -4.49 3.41 -11.41
CA THR A 200 -4.76 4.70 -12.07
C THR A 200 -5.17 4.58 -13.54
N SER A 201 -5.18 3.39 -14.11
CA SER A 201 -5.73 3.10 -15.44
C SER A 201 -7.01 2.27 -15.43
N GLY A 202 -7.60 2.02 -14.26
CA GLY A 202 -8.81 1.21 -14.11
C GLY A 202 -8.60 -0.26 -14.45
N GLY A 203 -7.38 -0.77 -14.27
CA GLY A 203 -7.01 -2.15 -14.55
C GLY A 203 -7.27 -3.10 -13.38
N THR A 204 -7.03 -4.40 -13.61
CA THR A 204 -7.03 -5.44 -12.58
C THR A 204 -5.60 -5.86 -12.28
N LEU A 205 -5.16 -5.71 -11.04
CA LEU A 205 -3.84 -6.14 -10.58
C LEU A 205 -3.88 -7.61 -10.13
N ASN A 206 -3.18 -8.47 -10.86
CA ASN A 206 -3.00 -9.87 -10.48
C ASN A 206 -1.69 -10.02 -9.70
N LEU A 207 -1.79 -10.41 -8.45
CA LEU A 207 -0.65 -10.72 -7.59
C LEU A 207 -0.28 -12.19 -7.80
N VAL A 208 1.02 -12.47 -7.96
CA VAL A 208 1.55 -13.81 -8.27
C VAL A 208 2.76 -14.08 -7.38
N ASP A 209 2.79 -15.26 -6.75
CA ASP A 209 3.91 -15.77 -5.95
C ASP A 209 5.12 -16.14 -6.84
#